data_ce336e67732cf78101e1104c4d575561
#
_entry.id   ce336e67732cf78101e1104c4d575561
#
_cell.length_a   1.000
_cell.length_b   1.000
_cell.length_c   1.000
_cell.angle_alpha   90.00
_cell.angle_beta   90.00
_cell.angle_gamma   90.00
#
_symmetry.space_group_name_H-M   'P 1'
#
loop_
_entity.id
_entity.type
_entity.pdbx_description
1 polymer ?
#
loop_
_entity_poly.entity_id
_entity_poly.type
_entity_poly.pdbx_seq_one_letter_code
_entity_poly.pdbx_strand_id
1 'polypeptide(L)'
;MTRHLPPTAVPDLHSPPRPRWGTRRVAAIAGVLTVSALVNHCLARRAEAQNPPTGRFLDVDGVRLHYVEVGDGPTLVLLHGNGSMIADFVSSGLVGLAARTHRVIVFDRPGYGHSTRPRGRVWSADAQADLVSAALGQIGVTGAVVLGHSWGASVAIALALRHPSIVRGLVLASGYYYPTPRLDMLLMAGPAVPVLGDILRHAVAPLTSRLAWPLLMRKIFGPAPVPAKFGGFPMEMAVRPSQLQASAAESALLIPMAAAAAARYPTLTMPVVIVAGSEDRLIDPDAQSGRLHDAIPDSSYHPVPGSGHMVHQTNAPAVMRAITEAFARAEA
;
A
#
# COMPACT_ATOMS: atom_id res chain seq x y z
N MET A 1 70.49 -25.26 -54.91
CA MET A 1 70.63 -24.03 -54.08
C MET A 1 69.24 -23.50 -53.80
N THR A 2 68.69 -23.92 -52.69
CA THR A 2 67.36 -23.49 -52.17
C THR A 2 67.60 -22.41 -51.11
N ARG A 3 67.17 -21.18 -51.40
CA ARG A 3 67.22 -20.07 -50.44
C ARG A 3 66.10 -20.19 -49.44
N HIS A 4 66.39 -20.45 -48.14
CA HIS A 4 65.46 -20.25 -47.04
C HIS A 4 65.25 -18.76 -46.77
N LEU A 5 63.97 -18.31 -46.90
CA LEU A 5 63.53 -17.01 -46.40
C LEU A 5 63.30 -17.07 -44.87
N PRO A 6 63.69 -16.05 -44.09
CA PRO A 6 63.44 -16.03 -42.64
C PRO A 6 61.96 -15.81 -42.37
N PRO A 7 61.40 -16.31 -41.25
CA PRO A 7 60.00 -16.12 -40.86
C PRO A 7 59.78 -14.61 -40.53
N THR A 8 58.76 -14.04 -41.19
CA THR A 8 58.26 -12.70 -40.87
C THR A 8 57.63 -12.70 -39.43
N ALA A 9 58.19 -11.86 -38.59
CA ALA A 9 57.69 -11.59 -37.24
C ALA A 9 56.25 -11.01 -37.35
N VAL A 10 55.26 -11.67 -36.77
CA VAL A 10 53.89 -11.15 -36.59
C VAL A 10 53.97 -10.04 -35.55
N PRO A 11 53.44 -8.81 -35.83
CA PRO A 11 53.40 -7.74 -34.83
C PRO A 11 52.48 -8.16 -33.70
N ASP A 12 53.02 -8.05 -32.46
CA ASP A 12 52.25 -8.22 -31.21
C ASP A 12 51.17 -7.13 -31.16
N LEU A 13 49.93 -7.52 -31.39
CA LEU A 13 48.76 -6.64 -31.23
C LEU A 13 48.58 -6.42 -29.70
N HIS A 14 49.27 -5.42 -29.17
CA HIS A 14 49.03 -4.94 -27.81
C HIS A 14 47.56 -4.54 -27.67
N SER A 15 46.84 -5.33 -26.89
CA SER A 15 45.49 -4.98 -26.45
C SER A 15 45.53 -3.60 -25.81
N PRO A 16 44.66 -2.65 -26.19
CA PRO A 16 44.67 -1.31 -25.61
C PRO A 16 44.47 -1.38 -24.10
N PRO A 17 45.16 -0.55 -23.30
CA PRO A 17 45.02 -0.57 -21.86
C PRO A 17 43.56 -0.26 -21.51
N ARG A 18 42.91 -1.20 -20.79
CA ARG A 18 41.53 -1.01 -20.31
C ARG A 18 41.52 0.25 -19.44
N PRO A 19 40.59 1.21 -19.69
CA PRO A 19 40.62 2.50 -19.01
C PRO A 19 40.42 2.32 -17.51
N ARG A 20 41.43 2.57 -16.71
CA ARG A 20 41.39 2.57 -15.22
C ARG A 20 40.35 3.54 -14.63
N TRP A 21 39.77 4.40 -15.44
CA TRP A 21 38.73 5.39 -15.07
C TRP A 21 37.37 4.72 -14.75
N GLY A 22 37.06 3.59 -15.35
CA GLY A 22 35.81 2.86 -15.09
C GLY A 22 35.76 2.27 -13.68
N THR A 23 36.84 1.66 -13.22
CA THR A 23 36.88 1.01 -11.90
C THR A 23 36.79 1.99 -10.73
N ARG A 24 37.44 3.16 -10.83
CA ARG A 24 37.36 4.22 -9.81
C ARG A 24 35.96 4.82 -9.72
N ARG A 25 35.30 5.07 -10.84
CA ARG A 25 33.90 5.56 -10.86
C ARG A 25 32.93 4.54 -10.28
N VAL A 26 33.07 3.27 -10.65
CA VAL A 26 32.24 2.19 -10.09
C VAL A 26 32.46 2.07 -8.58
N ALA A 27 33.70 2.11 -8.10
CA ALA A 27 34.00 2.07 -6.67
C ALA A 27 33.42 3.28 -5.92
N ALA A 28 33.49 4.48 -6.51
CA ALA A 28 32.92 5.68 -5.90
C ALA A 28 31.38 5.60 -5.81
N ILE A 29 30.70 5.15 -6.88
CA ILE A 29 29.24 4.95 -6.88
C ILE A 29 28.84 3.89 -5.83
N ALA A 30 29.55 2.76 -5.79
CA ALA A 30 29.30 1.71 -4.79
C ALA A 30 29.49 2.24 -3.36
N GLY A 31 30.53 3.05 -3.12
CA GLY A 31 30.75 3.70 -1.83
C GLY A 31 29.60 4.62 -1.43
N VAL A 32 29.13 5.48 -2.33
CA VAL A 32 27.98 6.38 -2.08
C VAL A 32 26.72 5.58 -1.78
N LEU A 33 26.40 4.55 -2.56
CA LEU A 33 25.23 3.70 -2.33
C LEU A 33 25.31 2.97 -1.00
N THR A 34 26.49 2.49 -0.61
CA THR A 34 26.70 1.82 0.68
C THR A 34 26.48 2.79 1.85
N VAL A 35 27.06 3.99 1.80
CA VAL A 35 26.86 5.02 2.83
C VAL A 35 25.38 5.40 2.92
N SER A 36 24.73 5.62 1.78
CA SER A 36 23.30 5.92 1.73
C SER A 36 22.46 4.81 2.36
N ALA A 37 22.74 3.54 2.06
CA ALA A 37 22.05 2.40 2.64
C ALA A 37 22.24 2.31 4.17
N LEU A 38 23.45 2.56 4.66
CA LEU A 38 23.73 2.60 6.11
C LEU A 38 22.95 3.74 6.81
N VAL A 39 22.97 4.93 6.24
CA VAL A 39 22.20 6.07 6.77
C VAL A 39 20.71 5.76 6.80
N ASN A 40 20.16 5.23 5.70
CA ASN A 40 18.75 4.84 5.66
C ASN A 40 18.40 3.71 6.64
N HIS A 41 19.31 2.77 6.87
CA HIS A 41 19.15 1.74 7.90
C HIS A 41 19.07 2.36 9.30
N CYS A 42 19.98 3.28 9.64
CA CYS A 42 19.96 3.98 10.92
C CYS A 42 18.68 4.80 11.11
N LEU A 43 18.25 5.52 10.07
CA LEU A 43 17.02 6.30 10.10
C LEU A 43 15.78 5.40 10.27
N ALA A 44 15.73 4.24 9.60
CA ALA A 44 14.66 3.27 9.76
C ALA A 44 14.58 2.74 11.20
N ARG A 45 15.72 2.37 11.80
CA ARG A 45 15.78 1.93 13.21
C ARG A 45 15.34 3.02 14.18
N ARG A 46 15.75 4.27 13.91
CA ARG A 46 15.32 5.43 14.70
C ARG A 46 13.81 5.65 14.57
N ALA A 47 13.25 5.57 13.37
CA ALA A 47 11.82 5.69 13.13
C ALA A 47 11.02 4.63 13.91
N GLU A 48 11.47 3.37 13.89
CA GLU A 48 10.86 2.28 14.66
C GLU A 48 10.92 2.53 16.17
N ALA A 49 12.07 3.01 16.69
CA ALA A 49 12.22 3.32 18.11
C ALA A 49 11.36 4.51 18.56
N GLN A 50 11.15 5.49 17.68
CA GLN A 50 10.33 6.68 17.96
C GLN A 50 8.82 6.41 17.79
N ASN A 51 8.45 5.35 17.08
CA ASN A 51 7.07 4.95 16.83
C ASN A 51 6.88 3.48 17.21
N PRO A 52 6.91 3.14 18.51
CA PRO A 52 6.72 1.77 18.97
C PRO A 52 5.31 1.26 18.63
N PRO A 53 5.11 -0.06 18.48
CA PRO A 53 3.78 -0.61 18.24
C PRO A 53 2.86 -0.33 19.43
N THR A 54 1.65 0.15 19.16
CA THR A 54 0.65 0.51 20.17
C THR A 54 -0.43 -0.56 20.36
N GLY A 55 -0.46 -1.58 19.49
CA GLY A 55 -1.46 -2.64 19.49
C GLY A 55 -0.90 -3.99 19.92
N ARG A 56 -1.48 -5.03 19.33
CA ARG A 56 -1.16 -6.44 19.56
C ARG A 56 -0.59 -7.07 18.30
N PHE A 57 -0.05 -8.27 18.45
CA PHE A 57 0.45 -9.07 17.34
C PHE A 57 -0.27 -10.41 17.29
N LEU A 58 -0.48 -10.90 16.06
CA LEU A 58 -0.92 -12.25 15.77
C LEU A 58 0.12 -12.91 14.86
N ASP A 59 0.42 -14.17 15.10
CA ASP A 59 1.20 -14.97 14.19
C ASP A 59 0.24 -15.79 13.31
N VAL A 60 0.15 -15.41 12.04
CA VAL A 60 -0.78 -15.99 11.06
C VAL A 60 0.00 -16.32 9.80
N ASP A 61 0.02 -17.57 9.39
CA ASP A 61 0.64 -18.06 8.15
C ASP A 61 2.09 -17.56 7.93
N GLY A 62 2.88 -17.51 9.01
CA GLY A 62 4.26 -17.03 9.00
C GLY A 62 4.40 -15.51 8.94
N VAL A 63 3.31 -14.76 9.06
CA VAL A 63 3.30 -13.31 9.20
C VAL A 63 3.06 -12.95 10.65
N ARG A 64 3.94 -12.16 11.23
CA ARG A 64 3.68 -11.46 12.48
C ARG A 64 2.89 -10.20 12.15
N LEU A 65 1.56 -10.28 12.31
CA LEU A 65 0.60 -9.25 11.93
C LEU A 65 0.30 -8.33 13.11
N HIS A 66 0.58 -7.04 12.95
CA HIS A 66 0.26 -6.01 13.94
C HIS A 66 -1.16 -5.50 13.73
N TYR A 67 -1.91 -5.33 14.81
CA TYR A 67 -3.24 -4.74 14.79
C TYR A 67 -3.53 -3.95 16.06
N VAL A 68 -4.45 -3.00 15.93
CA VAL A 68 -5.03 -2.24 17.05
C VAL A 68 -6.50 -2.60 17.15
N GLU A 69 -6.98 -2.81 18.37
CA GLU A 69 -8.37 -3.09 18.69
C GLU A 69 -8.85 -2.13 19.78
N VAL A 70 -9.94 -1.41 19.51
CA VAL A 70 -10.51 -0.40 20.42
C VAL A 70 -12.03 -0.35 20.29
N GLY A 71 -12.71 0.00 21.39
CA GLY A 71 -14.16 0.09 21.47
C GLY A 71 -14.84 -1.28 21.59
N ASP A 72 -16.16 -1.23 21.76
CA ASP A 72 -17.05 -2.39 21.93
C ASP A 72 -18.26 -2.27 21.01
N GLY A 73 -18.94 -3.40 20.73
CA GLY A 73 -20.12 -3.44 19.86
C GLY A 73 -19.91 -4.19 18.56
N PRO A 74 -20.71 -3.93 17.51
CA PRO A 74 -20.55 -4.56 16.20
C PRO A 74 -19.17 -4.33 15.61
N THR A 75 -18.59 -5.35 14.97
CA THR A 75 -17.20 -5.30 14.53
C THR A 75 -17.03 -4.53 13.23
N LEU A 76 -16.11 -3.53 13.24
CA LEU A 76 -15.63 -2.78 12.10
C LEU A 76 -14.15 -3.09 11.88
N VAL A 77 -13.79 -3.54 10.67
CA VAL A 77 -12.41 -3.80 10.25
C VAL A 77 -11.94 -2.69 9.31
N LEU A 78 -10.78 -2.11 9.55
CA LEU A 78 -10.18 -1.06 8.73
C LEU A 78 -8.90 -1.55 8.05
N LEU A 79 -8.83 -1.40 6.71
CA LEU A 79 -7.71 -1.79 5.86
C LEU A 79 -7.15 -0.57 5.10
N HIS A 80 -5.95 -0.15 5.46
CA HIS A 80 -5.31 1.06 4.92
C HIS A 80 -4.84 0.92 3.45
N GLY A 81 -4.54 2.04 2.81
CA GLY A 81 -4.04 2.11 1.43
C GLY A 81 -2.57 1.74 1.26
N ASN A 82 -2.10 1.76 0.01
CA ASN A 82 -0.69 1.57 -0.34
C ASN A 82 0.16 2.72 0.27
N GLY A 83 1.34 2.39 0.77
CA GLY A 83 2.25 3.37 1.40
C GLY A 83 1.81 3.85 2.79
N SER A 84 0.69 3.35 3.31
CA SER A 84 0.07 3.75 4.58
C SER A 84 0.29 2.72 5.70
N MET A 85 -0.37 2.90 6.84
CA MET A 85 -0.35 2.03 8.03
C MET A 85 -1.49 2.42 8.98
N ILE A 86 -1.63 1.73 10.13
CA ILE A 86 -2.62 2.03 11.19
C ILE A 86 -2.66 3.52 11.54
N ALA A 87 -1.49 4.17 11.64
CA ALA A 87 -1.38 5.57 12.02
C ALA A 87 -2.16 6.54 11.11
N ASP A 88 -2.45 6.16 9.86
CA ASP A 88 -3.27 6.95 8.95
C ASP A 88 -4.73 7.04 9.45
N PHE A 89 -5.34 5.91 9.78
CA PHE A 89 -6.70 5.92 10.34
C PHE A 89 -6.76 6.55 11.74
N VAL A 90 -5.73 6.35 12.56
CA VAL A 90 -5.66 6.94 13.90
C VAL A 90 -5.55 8.46 13.81
N SER A 91 -4.64 8.99 13.00
CA SER A 91 -4.46 10.45 12.83
C SER A 91 -5.66 11.12 12.18
N SER A 92 -6.44 10.39 11.37
CA SER A 92 -7.68 10.92 10.79
C SER A 92 -8.77 11.24 11.82
N GLY A 93 -8.71 10.61 13.00
CA GLY A 93 -9.74 10.64 14.02
C GLY A 93 -10.88 9.64 13.77
N LEU A 94 -10.88 8.91 12.62
CA LEU A 94 -11.95 7.97 12.29
C LEU A 94 -12.03 6.82 13.29
N VAL A 95 -10.88 6.28 13.74
CA VAL A 95 -10.83 5.21 14.74
C VAL A 95 -11.52 5.64 16.02
N GLY A 96 -11.20 6.83 16.54
CA GLY A 96 -11.82 7.36 17.77
C GLY A 96 -13.31 7.66 17.62
N LEU A 97 -13.76 8.08 16.44
CA LEU A 97 -15.18 8.28 16.15
C LEU A 97 -15.94 6.95 16.13
N ALA A 98 -15.42 5.96 15.40
CA ALA A 98 -16.04 4.65 15.24
C ALA A 98 -16.05 3.85 16.54
N ALA A 99 -14.99 3.93 17.35
CA ALA A 99 -14.83 3.22 18.62
C ALA A 99 -15.86 3.61 19.71
N ARG A 100 -16.63 4.68 19.49
CA ARG A 100 -17.71 5.07 20.39
C ARG A 100 -18.89 4.08 20.37
N THR A 101 -19.06 3.36 19.27
CA THR A 101 -20.22 2.49 19.02
C THR A 101 -19.86 1.14 18.39
N HIS A 102 -18.59 0.94 18.05
CA HIS A 102 -18.14 -0.26 17.35
C HIS A 102 -16.86 -0.81 17.95
N ARG A 103 -16.68 -2.13 17.88
CA ARG A 103 -15.40 -2.79 18.06
C ARG A 103 -14.58 -2.58 16.80
N VAL A 104 -13.62 -1.68 16.84
CA VAL A 104 -12.79 -1.28 15.69
C VAL A 104 -11.49 -2.05 15.70
N ILE A 105 -11.22 -2.77 14.62
CA ILE A 105 -9.99 -3.52 14.39
C ILE A 105 -9.27 -2.91 13.18
N VAL A 106 -8.04 -2.46 13.37
CA VAL A 106 -7.21 -1.85 12.33
C VAL A 106 -5.94 -2.66 12.17
N PHE A 107 -5.65 -3.14 10.96
CA PHE A 107 -4.44 -3.90 10.68
C PHE A 107 -3.36 -3.05 10.01
N ASP A 108 -2.10 -3.26 10.43
CA ASP A 108 -0.98 -2.98 9.53
C ASP A 108 -0.90 -4.14 8.52
N ARG A 109 -1.15 -3.87 7.24
CA ARG A 109 -1.10 -4.90 6.20
C ARG A 109 0.34 -5.43 6.01
N PRO A 110 0.57 -6.63 5.43
CA PRO A 110 1.90 -7.22 5.32
C PRO A 110 2.97 -6.30 4.73
N GLY A 111 4.01 -6.01 5.50
CA GLY A 111 5.13 -5.13 5.13
C GLY A 111 4.96 -3.66 5.47
N TYR A 112 3.81 -3.29 6.03
CA TYR A 112 3.51 -1.94 6.50
C TYR A 112 3.55 -1.86 8.02
N GLY A 113 3.76 -0.66 8.55
CA GLY A 113 3.80 -0.41 9.97
C GLY A 113 4.73 -1.36 10.71
N HIS A 114 4.17 -2.20 11.57
CA HIS A 114 4.92 -3.18 12.35
C HIS A 114 4.68 -4.63 11.91
N SER A 115 3.94 -4.86 10.82
CA SER A 115 3.71 -6.19 10.27
C SER A 115 4.88 -6.67 9.41
N THR A 116 5.23 -7.95 9.54
CA THR A 116 6.24 -8.59 8.69
C THR A 116 5.68 -8.89 7.29
N ARG A 117 6.59 -9.09 6.32
CA ARG A 117 6.24 -9.50 4.96
C ARG A 117 7.22 -10.55 4.45
N PRO A 118 6.93 -11.85 4.60
CA PRO A 118 7.75 -12.91 4.03
C PRO A 118 7.94 -12.76 2.52
N ARG A 119 9.17 -12.98 2.04
CA ARG A 119 9.56 -12.75 0.63
C ARG A 119 9.09 -13.85 -0.33
N GLY A 120 8.84 -15.04 0.16
CA GLY A 120 8.49 -16.22 -0.65
C GLY A 120 7.06 -16.24 -1.20
N ARG A 121 6.27 -15.18 -0.95
CA ARG A 121 4.85 -15.10 -1.32
C ARG A 121 4.54 -13.81 -2.06
N VAL A 122 3.73 -13.91 -3.12
CA VAL A 122 3.12 -12.75 -3.76
C VAL A 122 1.94 -12.29 -2.91
N TRP A 123 2.04 -11.09 -2.35
CA TRP A 123 1.01 -10.50 -1.50
C TRP A 123 -0.04 -9.76 -2.32
N SER A 124 -0.79 -10.52 -3.13
CA SER A 124 -1.97 -10.02 -3.85
C SER A 124 -3.08 -9.61 -2.87
N ALA A 125 -4.16 -8.97 -3.35
CA ALA A 125 -5.33 -8.70 -2.52
C ALA A 125 -5.94 -10.00 -1.99
N ASP A 126 -6.00 -11.04 -2.81
CA ASP A 126 -6.50 -12.36 -2.41
C ASP A 126 -5.65 -12.96 -1.28
N ALA A 127 -4.32 -12.92 -1.41
CA ALA A 127 -3.43 -13.44 -0.38
C ALA A 127 -3.50 -12.64 0.94
N GLN A 128 -3.72 -11.32 0.85
CA GLN A 128 -3.95 -10.49 2.03
C GLN A 128 -5.33 -10.72 2.63
N ALA A 129 -6.35 -10.96 1.81
CA ALA A 129 -7.70 -11.32 2.26
C ALA A 129 -7.71 -12.64 3.04
N ASP A 130 -7.02 -13.68 2.54
CA ASP A 130 -6.89 -14.95 3.25
C ASP A 130 -6.20 -14.77 4.63
N LEU A 131 -5.14 -13.97 4.66
CA LEU A 131 -4.44 -13.65 5.91
C LEU A 131 -5.34 -12.90 6.91
N VAL A 132 -6.08 -11.89 6.44
CA VAL A 132 -7.01 -11.11 7.27
C VAL A 132 -8.14 -12.00 7.79
N SER A 133 -8.70 -12.88 6.94
CA SER A 133 -9.72 -13.86 7.36
C SER A 133 -9.22 -14.77 8.47
N ALA A 134 -8.01 -15.34 8.32
CA ALA A 134 -7.40 -16.19 9.33
C ALA A 134 -7.12 -15.42 10.64
N ALA A 135 -6.63 -14.17 10.54
CA ALA A 135 -6.42 -13.29 11.69
C ALA A 135 -7.72 -12.99 12.43
N LEU A 136 -8.79 -12.65 11.71
CA LEU A 136 -10.11 -12.39 12.29
C LEU A 136 -10.66 -13.62 13.00
N GLY A 137 -10.48 -14.81 12.43
CA GLY A 137 -10.85 -16.08 13.06
C GLY A 137 -10.11 -16.31 14.39
N GLN A 138 -8.80 -16.00 14.47
CA GLN A 138 -8.01 -16.14 15.71
C GLN A 138 -8.48 -15.22 16.84
N ILE A 139 -9.05 -14.05 16.52
CA ILE A 139 -9.58 -13.08 17.51
C ILE A 139 -11.10 -13.18 17.69
N GLY A 140 -11.71 -14.27 17.19
CA GLY A 140 -13.12 -14.59 17.43
C GLY A 140 -14.12 -13.72 16.67
N VAL A 141 -13.73 -13.14 15.53
CA VAL A 141 -14.64 -12.37 14.68
C VAL A 141 -15.37 -13.30 13.72
N THR A 142 -16.69 -13.36 13.85
CA THR A 142 -17.58 -14.18 13.01
C THR A 142 -18.34 -13.37 11.96
N GLY A 143 -18.30 -12.04 12.06
CA GLY A 143 -18.92 -11.14 11.09
C GLY A 143 -18.54 -9.70 11.35
N ALA A 144 -18.21 -8.97 10.29
CA ALA A 144 -17.78 -7.58 10.37
C ALA A 144 -18.24 -6.75 9.16
N VAL A 145 -18.44 -5.44 9.36
CA VAL A 145 -18.34 -4.48 8.28
C VAL A 145 -16.87 -4.19 8.02
N VAL A 146 -16.45 -4.21 6.77
CA VAL A 146 -15.05 -4.03 6.39
C VAL A 146 -14.90 -2.75 5.57
N LEU A 147 -14.11 -1.81 6.09
CA LEU A 147 -13.73 -0.62 5.35
C LEU A 147 -12.33 -0.80 4.76
N GLY A 148 -12.21 -0.59 3.45
CA GLY A 148 -10.94 -0.51 2.75
C GLY A 148 -10.73 0.86 2.12
N HIS A 149 -9.57 1.48 2.35
CA HIS A 149 -9.15 2.70 1.68
C HIS A 149 -8.14 2.39 0.57
N SER A 150 -8.37 2.95 -0.64
CA SER A 150 -7.44 2.83 -1.77
C SER A 150 -7.11 1.35 -2.07
N TRP A 151 -5.85 0.93 -2.01
CA TRP A 151 -5.48 -0.49 -2.13
C TRP A 151 -6.19 -1.39 -1.11
N GLY A 152 -6.43 -0.90 0.10
CA GLY A 152 -7.19 -1.64 1.12
C GLY A 152 -8.62 -1.98 0.68
N ALA A 153 -9.20 -1.19 -0.23
CA ALA A 153 -10.51 -1.51 -0.83
C ALA A 153 -10.45 -2.77 -1.71
N SER A 154 -9.36 -2.98 -2.44
CA SER A 154 -9.15 -4.22 -3.20
C SER A 154 -9.03 -5.44 -2.28
N VAL A 155 -8.37 -5.28 -1.11
CA VAL A 155 -8.28 -6.36 -0.10
C VAL A 155 -9.65 -6.62 0.54
N ALA A 156 -10.43 -5.57 0.83
CA ALA A 156 -11.79 -5.70 1.38
C ALA A 156 -12.73 -6.44 0.41
N ILE A 157 -12.69 -6.09 -0.88
CA ILE A 157 -13.44 -6.80 -1.93
C ILE A 157 -12.99 -8.26 -2.03
N ALA A 158 -11.69 -8.52 -2.05
CA ALA A 158 -11.16 -9.88 -2.10
C ALA A 158 -11.62 -10.70 -0.87
N LEU A 159 -11.63 -10.09 0.31
CA LEU A 159 -12.14 -10.73 1.53
C LEU A 159 -13.63 -11.08 1.40
N ALA A 160 -14.44 -10.17 0.89
CA ALA A 160 -15.87 -10.40 0.68
C ALA A 160 -16.16 -11.51 -0.35
N LEU A 161 -15.37 -11.55 -1.44
CA LEU A 161 -15.54 -12.55 -2.50
C LEU A 161 -15.05 -13.95 -2.11
N ARG A 162 -14.04 -14.05 -1.25
CA ARG A 162 -13.41 -15.32 -0.83
C ARG A 162 -13.95 -15.87 0.49
N HIS A 163 -14.33 -14.97 1.38
CA HIS A 163 -14.80 -15.29 2.73
C HIS A 163 -16.12 -14.55 3.07
N PRO A 164 -17.19 -14.75 2.26
CA PRO A 164 -18.42 -13.97 2.38
C PRO A 164 -19.11 -14.12 3.75
N SER A 165 -18.90 -15.23 4.45
CA SER A 165 -19.46 -15.45 5.80
C SER A 165 -18.93 -14.51 6.87
N ILE A 166 -17.74 -13.91 6.65
CA ILE A 166 -17.12 -12.96 7.60
C ILE A 166 -17.55 -11.52 7.31
N VAL A 167 -17.88 -11.22 6.04
CA VAL A 167 -18.16 -9.84 5.62
C VAL A 167 -19.65 -9.60 5.54
N ARG A 168 -20.19 -8.83 6.49
CA ARG A 168 -21.60 -8.44 6.53
C ARG A 168 -21.92 -7.21 5.65
N GLY A 169 -20.95 -6.35 5.41
CA GLY A 169 -21.06 -5.17 4.57
C GLY A 169 -19.70 -4.59 4.23
N LEU A 170 -19.62 -3.86 3.15
CA LEU A 170 -18.40 -3.20 2.67
C LEU A 170 -18.55 -1.69 2.70
N VAL A 171 -17.46 -1.00 3.13
CA VAL A 171 -17.28 0.43 2.89
C VAL A 171 -16.00 0.60 2.06
N LEU A 172 -16.14 1.14 0.86
CA LEU A 172 -15.06 1.25 -0.11
C LEU A 172 -14.69 2.72 -0.30
N ALA A 173 -13.55 3.14 0.28
CA ALA A 173 -13.13 4.54 0.27
C ALA A 173 -12.04 4.79 -0.78
N SER A 174 -12.31 5.61 -1.80
CA SER A 174 -11.37 6.06 -2.85
C SER A 174 -10.54 4.92 -3.44
N GLY A 175 -11.16 3.78 -3.77
CA GLY A 175 -10.47 2.58 -4.24
C GLY A 175 -10.16 2.61 -5.74
N TYR A 176 -9.31 1.66 -6.18
CA TYR A 176 -8.99 1.42 -7.58
C TYR A 176 -9.56 0.06 -8.01
N TYR A 177 -10.49 0.06 -8.95
CA TYR A 177 -11.33 -1.10 -9.25
C TYR A 177 -11.20 -1.59 -10.69
N TYR A 178 -10.94 -0.69 -11.63
CA TYR A 178 -10.86 -1.00 -13.06
C TYR A 178 -9.49 -0.64 -13.62
N PRO A 179 -8.93 -1.45 -14.54
CA PRO A 179 -7.63 -1.18 -15.11
C PRO A 179 -7.65 0.10 -15.95
N THR A 180 -6.78 1.03 -15.62
CA THR A 180 -6.52 2.25 -16.39
C THR A 180 -5.02 2.40 -16.63
N PRO A 181 -4.56 3.04 -17.73
CA PRO A 181 -3.14 3.28 -17.96
C PRO A 181 -2.54 4.13 -16.82
N ARG A 182 -1.50 3.60 -16.16
CA ARG A 182 -0.85 4.21 -14.98
C ARG A 182 0.68 4.08 -15.12
N LEU A 183 1.29 4.98 -15.91
CA LEU A 183 2.75 5.03 -16.08
C LEU A 183 3.49 5.33 -14.77
N ASP A 184 2.89 6.10 -13.88
CA ASP A 184 3.42 6.38 -12.56
C ASP A 184 3.60 5.09 -11.71
N MET A 185 2.72 4.11 -11.84
CA MET A 185 2.82 2.84 -11.13
C MET A 185 4.02 1.99 -11.62
N LEU A 186 4.34 2.01 -12.90
CA LEU A 186 5.51 1.33 -13.44
C LEU A 186 6.81 1.90 -12.87
N LEU A 187 6.90 3.24 -12.77
CA LEU A 187 8.07 3.91 -12.18
C LEU A 187 8.20 3.60 -10.67
N MET A 188 7.09 3.49 -9.96
CA MET A 188 7.08 3.17 -8.53
C MET A 188 7.37 1.69 -8.24
N ALA A 189 7.24 0.79 -9.21
CA ALA A 189 7.49 -0.64 -9.05
C ALA A 189 8.97 -1.02 -8.93
N GLY A 190 9.91 -0.11 -9.26
CA GLY A 190 11.35 -0.37 -9.26
C GLY A 190 11.90 -1.06 -8.00
N PRO A 191 11.58 -0.61 -6.77
CA PRO A 191 12.02 -1.25 -5.53
C PRO A 191 11.52 -2.69 -5.31
N ALA A 192 10.57 -3.19 -6.11
CA ALA A 192 10.09 -4.56 -6.06
C ALA A 192 10.89 -5.53 -6.94
N VAL A 193 11.71 -5.02 -7.87
CA VAL A 193 12.52 -5.85 -8.78
C VAL A 193 13.60 -6.59 -7.99
N PRO A 194 13.74 -7.93 -8.13
CA PRO A 194 14.78 -8.67 -7.44
C PRO A 194 16.19 -8.13 -7.73
N VAL A 195 17.07 -8.11 -6.73
CA VAL A 195 18.45 -7.61 -6.75
C VAL A 195 18.54 -6.09 -6.94
N LEU A 196 18.08 -5.56 -8.09
CA LEU A 196 18.09 -4.10 -8.35
C LEU A 196 17.20 -3.36 -7.34
N GLY A 197 16.05 -3.91 -7.03
CA GLY A 197 15.14 -3.35 -6.03
C GLY A 197 15.73 -3.32 -4.63
N ASP A 198 16.60 -4.29 -4.28
CA ASP A 198 17.30 -4.27 -2.99
C ASP A 198 18.23 -3.04 -2.89
N ILE A 199 18.95 -2.70 -3.95
CA ILE A 199 19.79 -1.50 -4.00
C ILE A 199 18.90 -0.25 -3.94
N LEU A 200 17.87 -0.20 -4.78
CA LEU A 200 16.98 0.95 -4.86
C LEU A 200 16.30 1.26 -3.53
N ARG A 201 15.67 0.27 -2.89
CA ARG A 201 14.92 0.46 -1.64
C ARG A 201 15.79 0.80 -0.43
N HIS A 202 17.06 0.39 -0.42
CA HIS A 202 17.97 0.69 0.69
C HIS A 202 18.76 1.98 0.48
N ALA A 203 19.17 2.28 -0.76
CA ALA A 203 20.10 3.38 -1.03
C ALA A 203 19.44 4.61 -1.69
N VAL A 204 18.41 4.44 -2.52
CA VAL A 204 17.88 5.52 -3.37
C VAL A 204 16.45 5.92 -2.98
N ALA A 205 15.54 4.96 -2.94
CA ALA A 205 14.12 5.23 -2.76
C ALA A 205 13.77 5.97 -1.46
N PRO A 206 14.40 5.72 -0.29
CA PRO A 206 14.08 6.48 0.91
C PRO A 206 14.39 7.97 0.79
N LEU A 207 15.50 8.31 0.15
CA LEU A 207 15.89 9.72 -0.06
C LEU A 207 14.94 10.40 -1.04
N THR A 208 14.72 9.79 -2.21
CA THR A 208 13.82 10.34 -3.23
C THR A 208 12.39 10.47 -2.73
N SER A 209 11.91 9.52 -1.92
CA SER A 209 10.58 9.57 -1.28
C SER A 209 10.46 10.73 -0.31
N ARG A 210 11.48 11.00 0.53
CA ARG A 210 11.49 12.16 1.43
C ARG A 210 11.43 13.48 0.66
N LEU A 211 12.22 13.60 -0.40
CA LEU A 211 12.23 14.80 -1.25
C LEU A 211 10.89 15.00 -1.99
N ALA A 212 10.28 13.92 -2.46
CA ALA A 212 9.01 13.95 -3.17
C ALA A 212 7.79 14.08 -2.23
N TRP A 213 7.94 13.85 -0.92
CA TRP A 213 6.86 13.78 0.05
C TRP A 213 5.90 14.97 0.02
N PRO A 214 6.37 16.24 0.04
CA PRO A 214 5.45 17.38 0.03
C PRO A 214 4.60 17.45 -1.24
N LEU A 215 5.19 17.05 -2.37
CA LEU A 215 4.51 17.04 -3.67
C LEU A 215 3.46 15.93 -3.75
N LEU A 216 3.81 14.74 -3.24
CA LEU A 216 2.90 13.62 -3.12
C LEU A 216 1.71 13.97 -2.21
N MET A 217 1.95 14.57 -1.05
CA MET A 217 0.90 15.00 -0.13
C MET A 217 -0.05 16.01 -0.78
N ARG A 218 0.49 17.00 -1.50
CA ARG A 218 -0.34 17.94 -2.27
C ARG A 218 -1.21 17.25 -3.32
N LYS A 219 -0.70 16.21 -3.95
CA LYS A 219 -1.45 15.44 -4.96
C LYS A 219 -2.58 14.64 -4.32
N ILE A 220 -2.30 13.88 -3.28
CA ILE A 220 -3.29 12.94 -2.69
C ILE A 220 -4.34 13.63 -1.80
N PHE A 221 -4.00 14.76 -1.19
CA PHE A 221 -4.98 15.54 -0.40
C PHE A 221 -5.76 16.54 -1.25
N GLY A 222 -5.14 17.05 -2.33
CA GLY A 222 -5.75 18.07 -3.16
C GLY A 222 -7.13 17.70 -3.72
N PRO A 223 -8.04 18.70 -3.79
CA PRO A 223 -7.82 20.15 -3.65
C PRO A 223 -7.70 20.64 -2.21
N ALA A 224 -8.16 19.85 -1.23
CA ALA A 224 -8.05 20.23 0.18
C ALA A 224 -6.58 20.37 0.63
N PRO A 225 -6.28 21.25 1.58
CA PRO A 225 -4.96 21.29 2.19
C PRO A 225 -4.71 20.03 3.02
N VAL A 226 -3.42 19.69 3.22
CA VAL A 226 -3.05 18.62 4.15
C VAL A 226 -3.47 19.02 5.56
N PRO A 227 -4.35 18.27 6.24
CA PRO A 227 -4.83 18.65 7.57
C PRO A 227 -3.68 18.61 8.62
N ALA A 228 -3.68 19.52 9.57
CA ALA A 228 -2.67 19.56 10.64
C ALA A 228 -2.57 18.23 11.43
N LYS A 229 -3.70 17.56 11.64
CA LYS A 229 -3.77 16.24 12.30
C LYS A 229 -2.98 15.14 11.57
N PHE A 230 -2.76 15.26 10.27
CA PHE A 230 -1.92 14.34 9.50
C PHE A 230 -0.44 14.43 9.90
N GLY A 231 -0.02 15.46 10.62
CA GLY A 231 1.28 15.52 11.29
C GLY A 231 1.53 14.37 12.27
N GLY A 232 0.48 13.70 12.74
CA GLY A 232 0.57 12.45 13.52
C GLY A 232 0.92 11.20 12.69
N PHE A 233 0.93 11.28 11.36
CA PHE A 233 1.36 10.17 10.50
C PHE A 233 2.90 10.14 10.43
N PRO A 234 3.55 9.03 10.83
CA PRO A 234 5.00 8.95 10.90
C PRO A 234 5.63 8.73 9.52
N MET A 235 5.92 9.80 8.79
CA MET A 235 6.53 9.76 7.45
C MET A 235 7.77 8.86 7.41
N GLU A 236 8.66 8.95 8.42
CA GLU A 236 9.89 8.16 8.46
C GLU A 236 9.63 6.64 8.54
N MET A 237 8.50 6.22 9.12
CA MET A 237 8.05 4.84 9.06
C MET A 237 7.61 4.44 7.64
N ALA A 238 6.93 5.34 6.93
CA ALA A 238 6.43 5.09 5.58
C ALA A 238 7.54 4.98 4.53
N VAL A 239 8.68 5.66 4.73
CA VAL A 239 9.82 5.64 3.80
C VAL A 239 10.90 4.62 4.17
N ARG A 240 10.65 3.70 5.10
CA ARG A 240 11.58 2.60 5.43
C ARG A 240 11.73 1.64 4.22
N PRO A 241 12.91 1.04 4.04
CA PRO A 241 13.16 0.10 2.94
C PRO A 241 12.14 -1.04 2.85
N SER A 242 11.68 -1.58 4.00
CA SER A 242 10.66 -2.64 4.06
C SER A 242 9.31 -2.17 3.51
N GLN A 243 8.87 -0.99 3.92
CA GLN A 243 7.58 -0.42 3.50
C GLN A 243 7.60 0.02 2.03
N LEU A 244 8.71 0.61 1.57
CA LEU A 244 8.90 0.95 0.16
C LEU A 244 8.88 -0.30 -0.75
N GLN A 245 9.43 -1.43 -0.29
CA GLN A 245 9.32 -2.70 -1.01
C GLN A 245 7.87 -3.18 -1.09
N ALA A 246 7.12 -3.12 0.01
CA ALA A 246 5.71 -3.52 0.04
C ALA A 246 4.88 -2.64 -0.90
N SER A 247 5.09 -1.32 -0.82
CA SER A 247 4.42 -0.33 -1.67
C SER A 247 4.71 -0.54 -3.15
N ALA A 248 5.97 -0.77 -3.52
CA ALA A 248 6.36 -1.03 -4.90
C ALA A 248 5.76 -2.33 -5.46
N ALA A 249 5.73 -3.40 -4.65
CA ALA A 249 5.13 -4.66 -5.03
C ALA A 249 3.61 -4.54 -5.25
N GLU A 250 2.90 -3.77 -4.41
CA GLU A 250 1.48 -3.49 -4.61
C GLU A 250 1.24 -2.61 -5.83
N SER A 251 2.09 -1.61 -6.09
CA SER A 251 2.00 -0.79 -7.31
C SER A 251 2.14 -1.62 -8.58
N ALA A 252 3.02 -2.62 -8.59
CA ALA A 252 3.17 -3.54 -9.71
C ALA A 252 1.94 -4.43 -9.94
N LEU A 253 1.20 -4.75 -8.87
CA LEU A 253 0.01 -5.61 -8.92
C LEU A 253 -1.29 -4.84 -9.18
N LEU A 254 -1.29 -3.50 -9.11
CA LEU A 254 -2.52 -2.69 -9.13
C LEU A 254 -3.38 -2.96 -10.37
N ILE A 255 -2.80 -2.82 -11.55
CA ILE A 255 -3.53 -2.97 -12.83
C ILE A 255 -3.97 -4.42 -13.07
N PRO A 256 -3.08 -5.44 -12.99
CA PRO A 256 -3.50 -6.81 -13.26
C PRO A 256 -4.53 -7.33 -12.25
N MET A 257 -4.50 -6.89 -11.02
CA MET A 257 -5.48 -7.28 -10.02
C MET A 257 -6.84 -6.64 -10.25
N ALA A 258 -6.89 -5.35 -10.60
CA ALA A 258 -8.14 -4.69 -10.97
C ALA A 258 -8.78 -5.38 -12.20
N ALA A 259 -7.98 -5.76 -13.19
CA ALA A 259 -8.46 -6.50 -14.36
C ALA A 259 -9.04 -7.88 -13.98
N ALA A 260 -8.38 -8.61 -13.10
CA ALA A 260 -8.84 -9.92 -12.64
C ALA A 260 -10.10 -9.87 -11.76
N ALA A 261 -10.31 -8.79 -11.00
CA ALA A 261 -11.43 -8.64 -10.09
C ALA A 261 -12.70 -8.08 -10.76
N ALA A 262 -12.57 -7.30 -11.83
CA ALA A 262 -13.67 -6.50 -12.40
C ALA A 262 -14.92 -7.32 -12.76
N ALA A 263 -14.78 -8.50 -13.35
CA ALA A 263 -15.89 -9.37 -13.71
C ALA A 263 -16.63 -9.99 -12.51
N ARG A 264 -16.04 -9.91 -11.31
CA ARG A 264 -16.59 -10.51 -10.08
C ARG A 264 -17.37 -9.52 -9.22
N TYR A 265 -17.28 -8.20 -9.46
CA TYR A 265 -17.99 -7.22 -8.63
C TYR A 265 -19.51 -7.42 -8.57
N PRO A 266 -20.21 -7.78 -9.65
CA PRO A 266 -21.64 -8.05 -9.59
C PRO A 266 -22.04 -9.26 -8.73
N THR A 267 -21.08 -10.11 -8.32
CA THR A 267 -21.34 -11.30 -7.48
C THR A 267 -21.23 -11.00 -5.98
N LEU A 268 -20.95 -9.77 -5.59
CA LEU A 268 -20.99 -9.34 -4.19
C LEU A 268 -22.44 -9.39 -3.70
N THR A 269 -22.68 -10.08 -2.59
CA THR A 269 -24.02 -10.35 -2.04
C THR A 269 -24.35 -9.54 -0.79
N MET A 270 -23.36 -8.87 -0.21
CA MET A 270 -23.54 -8.00 0.94
C MET A 270 -23.71 -6.55 0.51
N PRO A 271 -24.33 -5.68 1.33
CA PRO A 271 -24.41 -4.24 1.07
C PRO A 271 -23.03 -3.61 0.85
N VAL A 272 -22.89 -2.78 -0.18
CA VAL A 272 -21.67 -2.05 -0.51
C VAL A 272 -21.93 -0.57 -0.48
N VAL A 273 -21.21 0.15 0.38
CA VAL A 273 -21.26 1.62 0.47
C VAL A 273 -19.94 2.17 -0.06
N ILE A 274 -19.99 2.95 -1.13
CA ILE A 274 -18.83 3.54 -1.78
C ILE A 274 -18.75 5.01 -1.39
N VAL A 275 -17.58 5.47 -0.95
CA VAL A 275 -17.34 6.87 -0.61
C VAL A 275 -16.02 7.33 -1.24
N ALA A 276 -16.05 8.44 -1.99
CA ALA A 276 -14.85 8.96 -2.65
C ALA A 276 -14.85 10.48 -2.69
N GLY A 277 -13.67 11.08 -2.63
CA GLY A 277 -13.54 12.51 -2.87
C GLY A 277 -13.86 12.82 -4.33
N SER A 278 -14.78 13.76 -4.58
CA SER A 278 -15.22 14.13 -5.93
C SER A 278 -14.09 14.71 -6.79
N GLU A 279 -13.01 15.16 -6.16
CA GLU A 279 -11.89 15.84 -6.81
C GLU A 279 -10.58 15.09 -6.58
N ASP A 280 -10.68 13.77 -6.47
CA ASP A 280 -9.50 12.90 -6.33
C ASP A 280 -8.59 13.03 -7.56
N ARG A 281 -7.36 13.52 -7.33
CA ARG A 281 -6.34 13.74 -8.37
C ARG A 281 -5.44 12.53 -8.61
N LEU A 282 -5.62 11.49 -7.81
CA LEU A 282 -4.85 10.25 -7.93
C LEU A 282 -5.65 9.17 -8.69
N ILE A 283 -6.92 9.06 -8.39
CA ILE A 283 -7.84 8.05 -8.93
C ILE A 283 -9.13 8.78 -9.35
N ASP A 284 -9.47 8.69 -10.64
CA ASP A 284 -10.68 9.27 -11.18
C ASP A 284 -11.93 8.66 -10.50
N PRO A 285 -12.72 9.43 -9.74
CA PRO A 285 -13.82 8.88 -8.96
C PRO A 285 -14.96 8.33 -9.83
N ASP A 286 -15.24 8.92 -10.98
CA ASP A 286 -16.32 8.47 -11.87
C ASP A 286 -15.94 7.19 -12.60
N ALA A 287 -14.70 7.14 -13.15
CA ALA A 287 -14.19 5.97 -13.84
C ALA A 287 -13.95 4.76 -12.92
N GLN A 288 -13.85 4.97 -11.62
CA GLN A 288 -13.59 3.93 -10.63
C GLN A 288 -14.80 3.71 -9.72
N SER A 289 -15.10 4.63 -8.81
CA SER A 289 -16.15 4.50 -7.80
C SER A 289 -17.55 4.56 -8.41
N GLY A 290 -17.81 5.49 -9.33
CA GLY A 290 -19.08 5.59 -10.05
C GLY A 290 -19.36 4.34 -10.87
N ARG A 291 -18.39 3.93 -11.69
CA ARG A 291 -18.49 2.69 -12.47
C ARG A 291 -18.67 1.43 -11.61
N LEU A 292 -18.04 1.38 -10.41
CA LEU A 292 -18.24 0.26 -9.49
C LEU A 292 -19.66 0.24 -8.95
N HIS A 293 -20.21 1.40 -8.61
CA HIS A 293 -21.60 1.54 -8.20
C HIS A 293 -22.57 1.01 -9.26
N ASP A 294 -22.36 1.39 -10.53
CA ASP A 294 -23.17 0.89 -11.64
C ASP A 294 -23.10 -0.64 -11.82
N ALA A 295 -21.99 -1.26 -11.41
CA ALA A 295 -21.75 -2.69 -11.57
C ALA A 295 -22.29 -3.53 -10.40
N ILE A 296 -22.52 -2.96 -9.22
CA ILE A 296 -22.97 -3.69 -8.02
C ILE A 296 -24.44 -3.34 -7.71
N PRO A 297 -25.38 -4.30 -7.84
CA PRO A 297 -26.81 -4.03 -7.66
C PRO A 297 -27.17 -3.47 -6.28
N ASP A 298 -26.59 -4.02 -5.22
CA ASP A 298 -26.83 -3.59 -3.82
C ASP A 298 -25.72 -2.65 -3.34
N SER A 299 -25.55 -1.52 -4.01
CA SER A 299 -24.57 -0.50 -3.63
C SER A 299 -25.17 0.89 -3.50
N SER A 300 -24.50 1.75 -2.73
CA SER A 300 -24.71 3.19 -2.70
C SER A 300 -23.39 3.91 -2.94
N TYR A 301 -23.44 5.09 -3.53
CA TYR A 301 -22.26 5.91 -3.82
C TYR A 301 -22.41 7.32 -3.27
N HIS A 302 -21.45 7.76 -2.48
CA HIS A 302 -21.39 9.05 -1.82
C HIS A 302 -20.16 9.83 -2.27
N PRO A 303 -20.24 10.64 -3.32
CA PRO A 303 -19.20 11.59 -3.67
C PRO A 303 -19.09 12.68 -2.59
N VAL A 304 -17.86 13.00 -2.16
CA VAL A 304 -17.58 13.98 -1.11
C VAL A 304 -16.97 15.23 -1.74
N PRO A 305 -17.73 16.32 -1.90
CA PRO A 305 -17.24 17.56 -2.50
C PRO A 305 -16.04 18.16 -1.73
N GLY A 306 -15.12 18.79 -2.44
CA GLY A 306 -13.94 19.43 -1.86
C GLY A 306 -12.89 18.45 -1.31
N SER A 307 -13.07 17.15 -1.46
CA SER A 307 -12.16 16.11 -0.98
C SER A 307 -11.41 15.44 -2.12
N GLY A 308 -10.13 15.14 -1.89
CA GLY A 308 -9.31 14.33 -2.77
C GLY A 308 -9.25 12.87 -2.33
N HIS A 309 -8.12 12.20 -2.64
CA HIS A 309 -7.93 10.76 -2.38
C HIS A 309 -8.02 10.38 -0.90
N MET A 310 -7.58 11.24 0.01
CA MET A 310 -7.54 10.99 1.45
C MET A 310 -8.86 11.40 2.13
N VAL A 311 -10.00 10.91 1.62
CA VAL A 311 -11.33 11.30 2.08
C VAL A 311 -11.54 11.09 3.59
N HIS A 312 -10.99 10.03 4.18
CA HIS A 312 -11.08 9.75 5.62
C HIS A 312 -10.27 10.76 6.47
N GLN A 313 -9.25 11.38 5.89
CA GLN A 313 -8.47 12.43 6.53
C GLN A 313 -9.15 13.79 6.40
N THR A 314 -9.70 14.11 5.24
CA THR A 314 -10.31 15.42 4.97
C THR A 314 -11.75 15.51 5.47
N ASN A 315 -12.50 14.40 5.44
CA ASN A 315 -13.90 14.34 5.85
C ASN A 315 -14.25 13.02 6.57
N ALA A 316 -13.63 12.76 7.73
CA ALA A 316 -13.93 11.59 8.55
C ALA A 316 -15.44 11.44 8.88
N PRO A 317 -16.23 12.51 9.10
CA PRO A 317 -17.68 12.39 9.28
C PRO A 317 -18.42 11.79 8.08
N ALA A 318 -18.02 12.09 6.84
CA ALA A 318 -18.62 11.48 5.66
C ALA A 318 -18.35 9.98 5.61
N VAL A 319 -17.13 9.57 5.90
CA VAL A 319 -16.77 8.15 5.98
C VAL A 319 -17.52 7.46 7.14
N MET A 320 -17.69 8.13 8.27
CA MET A 320 -18.47 7.57 9.39
C MET A 320 -19.94 7.36 9.02
N ARG A 321 -20.56 8.27 8.26
CA ARG A 321 -21.93 8.06 7.73
C ARG A 321 -22.00 6.83 6.83
N ALA A 322 -21.03 6.62 5.94
CA ALA A 322 -20.94 5.44 5.10
C ALA A 322 -20.81 4.14 5.94
N ILE A 323 -20.04 4.18 7.02
CA ILE A 323 -19.93 3.06 7.97
C ILE A 323 -21.29 2.79 8.62
N THR A 324 -21.96 3.82 9.15
CA THR A 324 -23.28 3.68 9.80
C THR A 324 -24.33 3.11 8.82
N GLU A 325 -24.33 3.57 7.58
CA GLU A 325 -25.21 3.03 6.53
C GLU A 325 -24.91 1.55 6.25
N ALA A 326 -23.64 1.18 6.13
CA ALA A 326 -23.26 -0.21 5.86
C ALA A 326 -23.73 -1.15 6.99
N PHE A 327 -23.63 -0.74 8.25
CA PHE A 327 -24.18 -1.51 9.38
C PHE A 327 -25.69 -1.62 9.34
N ALA A 328 -26.40 -0.50 9.11
CA ALA A 328 -27.87 -0.49 9.05
C ALA A 328 -28.39 -1.41 7.93
N ARG A 329 -27.73 -1.42 6.76
CA ARG A 329 -28.10 -2.30 5.64
C ARG A 329 -27.73 -3.76 5.86
N ALA A 330 -26.70 -4.04 6.64
CA ALA A 330 -26.29 -5.41 6.97
C ALA A 330 -27.19 -6.08 8.02
N GLU A 331 -28.02 -5.31 8.72
CA GLU A 331 -28.99 -5.78 9.72
C GLU A 331 -30.41 -5.93 9.13
N ALA A 332 -30.67 -5.35 7.95
CA ALA A 332 -31.96 -5.39 7.27
C ALA A 332 -32.16 -6.69 6.46
#